data_f61360d172f74103478ca4d6710c2127
#
_entry.id   f61360d172f74103478ca4d6710c2127
#
_cell.length_a   1.000
_cell.length_b   1.000
_cell.length_c   1.000
_cell.angle_alpha   90.00
_cell.angle_beta   90.00
_cell.angle_gamma   90.00
#
_symmetry.space_group_name_H-M   'P 1'
#
loop_
_entity.id
_entity.type
_entity.pdbx_description
1 polymer ?
#
loop_
_entity_poly.entity_id
_entity_poly.type
_entity_poly.pdbx_seq_one_letter_code
_entity_poly.pdbx_strand_id
1 'polypeptide(L)'
;MLSRLSLNKRNFATTFRKVQVANPIVDMDGDEMTRIIWQWIKERHVHPYIDVKTEYYDLSVTSRDATDDQITIDAAEATKRHKVAVKCATITPDAGRVEEFNLKQMWRSPNGTIRNILDGTVFREPIVISNIPRCVPGWTKPIIIGRHAFGDQYRCQDNIVTERGSIDISFTPASGGEPTVQHIADVDAGVYLGMFNTHKSVEAFARACFGYALNRNFPL
;
A
#
# COMPACT_ATOMS: atom_id res chain seq x y z
N MET A 1 48.68 -29.01 -39.91
CA MET A 1 47.79 -27.98 -40.47
C MET A 1 46.42 -28.11 -39.83
N LEU A 2 46.18 -27.36 -38.71
CA LEU A 2 44.91 -27.36 -37.99
C LEU A 2 44.19 -26.06 -38.37
N SER A 3 43.14 -26.16 -39.18
CA SER A 3 42.31 -25.05 -39.59
C SER A 3 41.44 -24.61 -38.40
N ARG A 4 41.62 -23.35 -37.96
CA ARG A 4 40.76 -22.68 -36.98
C ARG A 4 39.39 -22.42 -37.61
N LEU A 5 38.36 -23.15 -37.16
CA LEU A 5 36.97 -22.78 -37.39
C LEU A 5 36.62 -21.53 -36.62
N SER A 6 36.49 -20.42 -37.32
CA SER A 6 35.98 -19.15 -36.78
C SER A 6 34.47 -19.31 -36.57
N LEU A 7 34.05 -19.45 -35.32
CA LEU A 7 32.66 -19.35 -34.92
C LEU A 7 32.20 -17.90 -35.12
N ASN A 8 31.50 -17.68 -36.22
CA ASN A 8 30.78 -16.42 -36.45
C ASN A 8 29.67 -16.25 -35.36
N LYS A 9 29.95 -15.49 -34.34
CA LYS A 9 28.92 -15.03 -33.40
C LYS A 9 27.96 -14.11 -34.17
N ARG A 10 26.89 -14.68 -34.68
CA ARG A 10 25.76 -13.89 -35.17
C ARG A 10 25.16 -13.21 -33.95
N ASN A 11 25.46 -11.92 -33.76
CA ASN A 11 24.73 -11.05 -32.87
C ASN A 11 23.29 -10.91 -33.40
N PHE A 12 22.38 -11.75 -32.91
CA PHE A 12 20.95 -11.51 -33.03
C PHE A 12 20.60 -10.40 -32.03
N ALA A 13 21.01 -9.18 -32.27
CA ALA A 13 20.41 -8.00 -31.69
C ALA A 13 19.08 -7.80 -32.43
N THR A 14 18.05 -8.57 -32.07
CA THR A 14 16.68 -8.18 -32.36
C THR A 14 16.47 -6.87 -31.63
N THR A 15 16.47 -5.77 -32.37
CA THR A 15 16.08 -4.45 -31.87
C THR A 15 14.60 -4.54 -31.51
N PHE A 16 14.33 -4.96 -30.28
CA PHE A 16 12.97 -5.01 -29.76
C PHE A 16 12.49 -3.57 -29.63
N ARG A 17 11.44 -3.21 -30.36
CA ARG A 17 10.83 -1.88 -30.22
C ARG A 17 10.13 -1.82 -28.86
N LYS A 18 10.61 -0.94 -27.99
CA LYS A 18 9.99 -0.73 -26.67
C LYS A 18 8.53 -0.33 -26.81
N VAL A 19 7.70 -0.86 -25.93
CA VAL A 19 6.31 -0.42 -25.78
C VAL A 19 6.31 1.01 -25.24
N GLN A 20 5.68 1.92 -25.97
CA GLN A 20 5.55 3.31 -25.53
C GLN A 20 4.37 3.45 -24.57
N VAL A 21 4.62 4.03 -23.40
CA VAL A 21 3.59 4.35 -22.40
C VAL A 21 3.33 5.85 -22.45
N ALA A 22 2.11 6.24 -22.79
CA ALA A 22 1.76 7.63 -23.02
C ALA A 22 1.77 8.48 -21.74
N ASN A 23 1.30 7.92 -20.63
CA ASN A 23 1.19 8.62 -19.36
C ASN A 23 2.33 8.24 -18.42
N PRO A 24 2.87 9.18 -17.64
CA PRO A 24 3.82 8.87 -16.59
C PRO A 24 3.20 7.97 -15.51
N ILE A 25 4.04 7.23 -14.82
CA ILE A 25 3.66 6.50 -13.60
C ILE A 25 4.39 7.11 -12.40
N VAL A 26 3.79 7.00 -11.23
CA VAL A 26 4.45 7.40 -9.98
C VAL A 26 5.33 6.25 -9.49
N ASP A 27 6.60 6.54 -9.26
CA ASP A 27 7.59 5.59 -8.74
C ASP A 27 7.91 5.95 -7.29
N MET A 28 7.30 5.21 -6.36
CA MET A 28 7.48 5.38 -4.91
C MET A 28 8.52 4.38 -4.43
N ASP A 29 9.76 4.83 -4.32
CA ASP A 29 10.85 4.01 -3.82
C ASP A 29 10.70 3.76 -2.31
N GLY A 30 11.42 2.78 -1.80
CA GLY A 30 11.26 2.32 -0.42
C GLY A 30 12.57 2.22 0.34
N ASP A 31 12.56 1.38 1.36
CA ASP A 31 13.68 1.18 2.24
C ASP A 31 14.44 -0.11 1.94
N GLU A 32 15.70 -0.17 2.40
CA GLU A 32 16.53 -1.35 2.49
C GLU A 32 16.62 -2.16 1.17
N MET A 33 16.46 -3.47 1.27
CA MET A 33 16.57 -4.41 0.15
C MET A 33 15.56 -4.15 -0.96
N THR A 34 14.37 -3.65 -0.65
CA THR A 34 13.32 -3.44 -1.66
C THR A 34 13.69 -2.37 -2.66
N ARG A 35 14.41 -1.32 -2.26
CA ARG A 35 15.00 -0.31 -3.15
C ARG A 35 15.94 -0.93 -4.17
N ILE A 36 16.86 -1.77 -3.72
CA ILE A 36 17.85 -2.45 -4.57
C ILE A 36 17.16 -3.39 -5.55
N ILE A 37 16.22 -4.21 -5.05
CA ILE A 37 15.47 -5.15 -5.91
C ILE A 37 14.64 -4.40 -6.94
N TRP A 38 13.97 -3.31 -6.55
CA TRP A 38 13.16 -2.52 -7.47
C TRP A 38 14.02 -1.87 -8.56
N GLN A 39 15.20 -1.38 -8.21
CA GLN A 39 16.15 -0.87 -9.18
C GLN A 39 16.54 -1.94 -10.21
N TRP A 40 16.85 -3.16 -9.76
CA TRP A 40 17.16 -4.28 -10.68
C TRP A 40 15.98 -4.66 -11.57
N ILE A 41 14.76 -4.63 -11.03
CA ILE A 41 13.55 -4.90 -11.81
C ILE A 41 13.39 -3.84 -12.90
N LYS A 42 13.53 -2.55 -12.56
CA LYS A 42 13.49 -1.47 -13.54
C LYS A 42 14.52 -1.67 -14.65
N GLU A 43 15.75 -1.90 -14.30
CA GLU A 43 16.86 -2.03 -15.26
C GLU A 43 16.78 -3.26 -16.15
N ARG A 44 16.34 -4.40 -15.62
CA ARG A 44 16.40 -5.70 -16.29
C ARG A 44 15.10 -6.14 -16.93
N HIS A 45 13.95 -5.72 -16.37
CA HIS A 45 12.63 -6.21 -16.77
C HIS A 45 11.66 -5.12 -17.22
N VAL A 46 11.89 -3.86 -16.91
CA VAL A 46 11.01 -2.75 -17.33
C VAL A 46 11.66 -1.97 -18.47
N HIS A 47 12.73 -1.26 -18.20
CA HIS A 47 13.34 -0.34 -19.15
C HIS A 47 13.87 -0.97 -20.46
N PRO A 48 14.28 -2.25 -20.53
CA PRO A 48 14.63 -2.87 -21.81
C PRO A 48 13.45 -3.02 -22.76
N TYR A 49 12.23 -3.13 -22.24
CA TYR A 49 11.01 -3.47 -23.01
C TYR A 49 10.00 -2.34 -23.08
N ILE A 50 10.01 -1.45 -22.10
CA ILE A 50 9.00 -0.40 -21.93
C ILE A 50 9.69 0.96 -21.85
N ASP A 51 9.18 1.90 -22.65
CA ASP A 51 9.53 3.32 -22.55
C ASP A 51 8.44 4.04 -21.78
N VAL A 52 8.69 4.25 -20.48
CA VAL A 52 7.76 4.89 -19.55
C VAL A 52 8.47 6.00 -18.78
N LYS A 53 7.82 7.13 -18.68
CA LYS A 53 8.26 8.23 -17.82
C LYS A 53 7.81 7.97 -16.39
N THR A 54 8.68 8.26 -15.42
CA THR A 54 8.37 8.11 -14.00
C THR A 54 8.45 9.45 -13.28
N GLU A 55 7.47 9.74 -12.42
CA GLU A 55 7.55 10.79 -11.41
C GLU A 55 7.99 10.12 -10.11
N TYR A 56 9.21 10.41 -9.68
CA TYR A 56 9.89 9.68 -8.61
C TYR A 56 9.70 10.33 -7.24
N TYR A 57 9.41 9.50 -6.23
CA TYR A 57 9.31 9.87 -4.83
C TYR A 57 10.10 8.89 -3.96
N ASP A 58 11.03 9.39 -3.16
CA ASP A 58 11.76 8.59 -2.19
C ASP A 58 10.96 8.51 -0.88
N LEU A 59 10.29 7.37 -0.66
CA LEU A 59 9.54 7.11 0.57
C LEU A 59 10.35 6.36 1.63
N SER A 60 11.69 6.41 1.59
CA SER A 60 12.51 5.89 2.68
C SER A 60 12.18 6.59 3.99
N VAL A 61 12.41 5.90 5.11
CA VAL A 61 12.14 6.45 6.44
C VAL A 61 12.87 7.76 6.69
N THR A 62 14.11 7.88 6.19
CA THR A 62 14.94 9.09 6.31
C THR A 62 14.42 10.26 5.48
N SER A 63 13.97 10.01 4.24
CA SER A 63 13.38 11.04 3.38
C SER A 63 12.04 11.53 3.92
N ARG A 64 11.22 10.62 4.45
CA ARG A 64 9.96 10.99 5.12
C ARG A 64 10.20 11.83 6.37
N ASP A 65 11.21 11.48 7.18
CA ASP A 65 11.58 12.25 8.37
C ASP A 65 12.08 13.65 8.00
N ALA A 66 12.89 13.77 6.96
CA ALA A 66 13.42 15.05 6.48
C ALA A 66 12.30 15.99 5.99
N THR A 67 11.21 15.44 5.45
CA THR A 67 10.08 16.19 4.88
C THR A 67 8.85 16.26 5.81
N ASP A 68 8.99 15.83 7.06
CA ASP A 68 7.87 15.71 8.00
C ASP A 68 6.68 14.92 7.42
N ASP A 69 7.01 13.85 6.70
CA ASP A 69 6.12 12.93 5.95
C ASP A 69 5.33 13.60 4.79
N GLN A 70 5.63 14.86 4.45
CA GLN A 70 4.96 15.56 3.34
C GLN A 70 5.14 14.82 2.01
N ILE A 71 6.31 14.21 1.77
CA ILE A 71 6.60 13.46 0.55
C ILE A 71 5.63 12.29 0.32
N THR A 72 5.10 11.68 1.38
CA THR A 72 4.09 10.63 1.30
C THR A 72 2.76 11.17 0.75
N ILE A 73 2.37 12.37 1.19
CA ILE A 73 1.17 13.07 0.73
C ILE A 73 1.34 13.46 -0.75
N ASP A 74 2.48 14.04 -1.10
CA ASP A 74 2.79 14.48 -2.46
C ASP A 74 2.76 13.30 -3.44
N ALA A 75 3.33 12.15 -3.06
CA ALA A 75 3.30 10.92 -3.84
C ALA A 75 1.88 10.39 -4.05
N ALA A 76 1.02 10.46 -3.02
CA ALA A 76 -0.38 10.07 -3.13
C ALA A 76 -1.17 11.01 -4.06
N GLU A 77 -0.97 12.31 -3.96
CA GLU A 77 -1.61 13.29 -4.84
C GLU A 77 -1.10 13.16 -6.30
N ALA A 78 0.19 12.87 -6.50
CA ALA A 78 0.72 12.52 -7.81
C ALA A 78 0.03 11.27 -8.38
N THR A 79 -0.22 10.27 -7.55
CA THR A 79 -0.94 9.06 -7.96
C THR A 79 -2.37 9.35 -8.41
N LYS A 80 -3.06 10.29 -7.75
CA LYS A 80 -4.39 10.74 -8.23
C LYS A 80 -4.31 11.39 -9.61
N ARG A 81 -3.23 12.14 -9.90
CA ARG A 81 -3.03 12.78 -11.23
C ARG A 81 -2.73 11.73 -12.29
N HIS A 82 -1.77 10.86 -12.07
CA HIS A 82 -1.27 9.89 -13.05
C HIS A 82 -2.04 8.58 -13.11
N LYS A 83 -2.88 8.27 -12.10
CA LYS A 83 -3.74 7.08 -11.99
C LYS A 83 -3.00 5.75 -11.80
N VAL A 84 -1.70 5.71 -11.95
CA VAL A 84 -0.88 4.50 -11.81
C VAL A 84 0.34 4.82 -10.96
N ALA A 85 0.61 3.98 -9.99
CA ALA A 85 1.81 4.07 -9.17
C ALA A 85 2.37 2.68 -8.87
N VAL A 86 3.68 2.61 -8.66
CA VAL A 86 4.37 1.46 -8.09
C VAL A 86 4.99 1.89 -6.78
N LYS A 87 4.74 1.13 -5.71
CA LYS A 87 5.29 1.43 -4.38
C LYS A 87 6.10 0.26 -3.86
N CYS A 88 7.34 0.56 -3.48
CA CYS A 88 8.20 -0.35 -2.74
C CYS A 88 7.79 -0.46 -1.27
N ALA A 89 8.26 -1.50 -0.58
CA ALA A 89 8.08 -1.62 0.85
C ALA A 89 8.83 -0.51 1.60
N THR A 90 8.22 -0.02 2.66
CA THR A 90 8.73 1.07 3.49
C THR A 90 8.74 0.65 4.94
N ILE A 91 9.70 1.16 5.70
CA ILE A 91 9.76 0.98 7.15
C ILE A 91 8.62 1.78 7.80
N THR A 92 7.85 1.12 8.68
CA THR A 92 7.03 1.81 9.67
C THR A 92 7.81 1.77 10.98
N PRO A 93 8.37 2.89 11.45
CA PRO A 93 9.27 2.88 12.59
C PRO A 93 8.53 2.54 13.88
N ASP A 94 9.12 1.68 14.67
CA ASP A 94 8.87 1.49 16.10
C ASP A 94 9.92 2.27 16.92
N ALA A 95 9.88 2.15 18.24
CA ALA A 95 10.82 2.86 19.11
C ALA A 95 12.30 2.53 18.82
N GLY A 96 12.61 1.26 18.50
CA GLY A 96 13.95 0.85 18.14
C GLY A 96 14.42 1.48 16.81
N ARG A 97 13.55 1.55 15.83
CA ARG A 97 13.84 2.18 14.54
C ARG A 97 13.96 3.70 14.64
N VAL A 98 13.22 4.34 15.55
CA VAL A 98 13.36 5.78 15.83
C VAL A 98 14.78 6.08 16.34
N GLU A 99 15.30 5.24 17.26
CA GLU A 99 16.67 5.38 17.77
C GLU A 99 17.71 5.05 16.69
N GLU A 100 17.54 3.93 15.98
CA GLU A 100 18.48 3.47 14.94
C GLU A 100 18.70 4.52 13.85
N PHE A 101 17.63 5.14 13.37
CA PHE A 101 17.66 6.14 12.29
C PHE A 101 17.71 7.58 12.79
N ASN A 102 17.74 7.80 14.10
CA ASN A 102 17.69 9.12 14.74
C ASN A 102 16.55 9.98 14.19
N LEU A 103 15.34 9.42 14.18
CA LEU A 103 14.17 10.08 13.63
C LEU A 103 13.59 11.12 14.61
N LYS A 104 12.96 12.16 14.08
CA LYS A 104 12.29 13.21 14.85
C LYS A 104 11.13 12.63 15.68
N GLN A 105 10.44 11.60 15.16
CA GLN A 105 9.33 10.95 15.82
C GLN A 105 9.01 9.58 15.21
N MET A 106 8.12 8.84 15.84
CA MET A 106 7.59 7.58 15.33
C MET A 106 6.51 7.85 14.26
N TRP A 107 6.94 7.94 13.00
CA TRP A 107 6.06 8.22 11.87
C TRP A 107 5.03 7.11 11.64
N ARG A 108 3.82 7.51 11.26
CA ARG A 108 2.78 6.56 10.88
C ARG A 108 3.15 5.80 9.61
N SER A 109 2.48 4.67 9.39
CA SER A 109 2.67 3.89 8.16
C SER A 109 2.30 4.70 6.92
N PRO A 110 3.22 4.90 5.96
CA PRO A 110 2.91 5.60 4.71
C PRO A 110 1.88 4.84 3.87
N ASN A 111 1.76 3.51 4.05
CA ASN A 111 0.69 2.74 3.41
C ASN A 111 -0.70 3.19 3.87
N GLY A 112 -0.85 3.47 5.16
CA GLY A 112 -2.11 4.00 5.71
C GLY A 112 -2.43 5.39 5.15
N THR A 113 -1.45 6.30 5.16
CA THR A 113 -1.59 7.66 4.63
C THR A 113 -1.99 7.64 3.15
N ILE A 114 -1.26 6.91 2.32
CA ILE A 114 -1.55 6.81 0.88
C ILE A 114 -2.94 6.24 0.63
N ARG A 115 -3.31 5.14 1.31
CA ARG A 115 -4.62 4.50 1.13
C ARG A 115 -5.77 5.41 1.56
N ASN A 116 -5.60 6.15 2.65
CA ASN A 116 -6.60 7.12 3.10
C ASN A 116 -6.79 8.29 2.11
N ILE A 117 -5.72 8.71 1.45
CA ILE A 117 -5.76 9.79 0.45
C ILE A 117 -6.38 9.29 -0.86
N LEU A 118 -5.97 8.09 -1.31
CA LEU A 118 -6.45 7.52 -2.59
C LEU A 118 -7.86 6.96 -2.48
N ASP A 119 -8.26 6.51 -1.28
CA ASP A 119 -9.48 5.72 -1.08
C ASP A 119 -9.44 4.39 -1.87
N GLY A 120 -10.52 3.61 -1.83
CA GLY A 120 -10.68 2.43 -2.67
C GLY A 120 -10.54 1.10 -1.93
N THR A 121 -10.44 0.04 -2.71
CA THR A 121 -10.43 -1.35 -2.23
C THR A 121 -9.20 -2.07 -2.74
N VAL A 122 -8.53 -2.79 -1.86
CA VAL A 122 -7.41 -3.66 -2.22
C VAL A 122 -7.94 -5.08 -2.41
N PHE A 123 -7.82 -5.63 -3.62
CA PHE A 123 -8.10 -7.04 -3.88
C PHE A 123 -6.80 -7.84 -3.91
N ARG A 124 -6.80 -8.97 -3.22
CA ARG A 124 -5.69 -9.92 -3.19
C ARG A 124 -6.15 -11.23 -3.79
N GLU A 125 -5.66 -11.51 -5.00
CA GLU A 125 -5.86 -12.77 -5.68
C GLU A 125 -4.71 -13.74 -5.35
N PRO A 126 -4.97 -15.05 -5.26
CA PRO A 126 -3.89 -16.02 -5.13
C PRO A 126 -3.06 -16.08 -6.41
N ILE A 127 -1.74 -16.10 -6.26
CA ILE A 127 -0.82 -16.39 -7.35
C ILE A 127 -0.56 -17.90 -7.33
N VAL A 128 -1.04 -18.62 -8.34
CA VAL A 128 -0.91 -20.07 -8.44
C VAL A 128 0.31 -20.40 -9.31
N ILE A 129 1.28 -21.09 -8.70
CA ILE A 129 2.50 -21.56 -9.38
C ILE A 129 2.39 -23.09 -9.49
N SER A 130 2.46 -23.61 -10.71
CA SER A 130 2.13 -25.02 -11.00
C SER A 130 3.02 -26.05 -10.29
N ASN A 131 4.27 -25.72 -10.04
CA ASN A 131 5.25 -26.58 -9.38
C ASN A 131 5.42 -26.35 -7.88
N ILE A 132 4.61 -25.44 -7.28
CA ILE A 132 4.61 -25.21 -5.84
C ILE A 132 3.30 -25.74 -5.28
N PRO A 133 3.33 -26.71 -4.33
CA PRO A 133 2.14 -27.24 -3.70
C PRO A 133 1.38 -26.14 -2.93
N ARG A 134 0.06 -26.24 -2.92
CA ARG A 134 -0.78 -25.36 -2.10
C ARG A 134 -0.60 -25.69 -0.61
N CYS A 135 -0.63 -24.67 0.23
CA CYS A 135 -0.58 -24.86 1.68
C CYS A 135 -1.78 -25.71 2.19
N VAL A 136 -2.95 -25.54 1.57
CA VAL A 136 -4.16 -26.33 1.87
C VAL A 136 -4.58 -27.05 0.58
N PRO A 137 -4.26 -28.33 0.42
CA PRO A 137 -4.51 -29.07 -0.83
C PRO A 137 -5.98 -29.13 -1.25
N GLY A 138 -6.91 -29.12 -0.28
CA GLY A 138 -8.36 -29.17 -0.52
C GLY A 138 -8.96 -27.87 -1.09
N TRP A 139 -8.24 -26.78 -1.07
CA TRP A 139 -8.70 -25.51 -1.66
C TRP A 139 -8.46 -25.49 -3.18
N THR A 140 -9.43 -25.97 -3.91
CA THR A 140 -9.35 -26.11 -5.36
C THR A 140 -9.76 -24.86 -6.15
N LYS A 141 -10.49 -23.95 -5.51
CA LYS A 141 -10.92 -22.68 -6.10
C LYS A 141 -10.17 -21.51 -5.48
N PRO A 142 -9.94 -20.40 -6.22
CA PRO A 142 -9.30 -19.23 -5.67
C PRO A 142 -10.18 -18.57 -4.60
N ILE A 143 -9.56 -18.13 -3.51
CA ILE A 143 -10.17 -17.29 -2.49
C ILE A 143 -9.56 -15.90 -2.64
N ILE A 144 -10.41 -14.92 -2.93
CA ILE A 144 -9.98 -13.53 -3.16
C ILE A 144 -10.42 -12.70 -1.98
N ILE A 145 -9.51 -11.93 -1.41
CA ILE A 145 -9.78 -11.08 -0.26
C ILE A 145 -9.87 -9.64 -0.71
N GLY A 146 -11.05 -9.04 -0.56
CA GLY A 146 -11.26 -7.60 -0.68
C GLY A 146 -10.99 -6.91 0.67
N ARG A 147 -10.12 -5.89 0.69
CA ARG A 147 -9.80 -5.12 1.89
C ARG A 147 -10.27 -3.70 1.75
N HIS A 148 -11.12 -3.26 2.68
CA HIS A 148 -11.53 -1.87 2.81
C HIS A 148 -10.35 -1.02 3.31
N ALA A 149 -10.02 0.03 2.60
CA ALA A 149 -8.84 0.87 2.87
C ALA A 149 -9.23 2.25 3.40
N PHE A 150 -10.11 2.30 4.40
CA PHE A 150 -10.61 3.55 4.97
C PHE A 150 -10.76 3.44 6.51
N GLY A 151 -11.35 4.40 7.12
CA GLY A 151 -11.76 4.64 8.51
C GLY A 151 -11.30 3.65 9.58
N ASP A 152 -11.85 2.51 9.58
CA ASP A 152 -11.66 1.40 10.53
C ASP A 152 -10.25 1.35 11.15
N GLN A 153 -9.46 0.34 10.76
CA GLN A 153 -8.11 0.11 11.22
C GLN A 153 -7.13 1.24 10.84
N TYR A 154 -7.34 1.92 9.70
CA TYR A 154 -6.39 2.92 9.19
C TYR A 154 -6.53 4.30 9.84
N ARG A 155 -7.68 4.60 10.44
CA ARG A 155 -7.96 5.86 11.12
C ARG A 155 -8.39 5.67 12.57
N CYS A 156 -8.21 4.47 13.10
CA CYS A 156 -8.49 4.24 14.51
C CYS A 156 -7.59 5.12 15.39
N GLN A 157 -8.15 5.51 16.52
CA GLN A 157 -7.42 6.16 17.60
C GLN A 157 -7.38 5.19 18.76
N ASP A 158 -6.19 4.86 19.20
CA ASP A 158 -5.95 3.99 20.35
C ASP A 158 -5.29 4.78 21.48
N ASN A 159 -5.54 4.34 22.69
CA ASN A 159 -4.97 4.96 23.87
C ASN A 159 -4.78 3.93 24.99
N ILE A 160 -3.83 4.20 25.86
CA ILE A 160 -3.56 3.41 27.07
C ILE A 160 -4.17 4.16 28.25
N VAL A 161 -4.93 3.46 29.07
CA VAL A 161 -5.44 3.96 30.35
C VAL A 161 -4.71 3.24 31.49
N THR A 162 -4.21 4.02 32.44
CA THR A 162 -3.37 3.52 33.55
C THR A 162 -4.07 3.56 34.89
N GLU A 163 -5.30 4.10 34.97
CA GLU A 163 -6.10 4.22 36.16
C GLU A 163 -7.56 3.88 35.87
N ARG A 164 -8.33 3.71 36.97
CA ARG A 164 -9.74 3.42 36.87
C ARG A 164 -10.53 4.60 36.31
N GLY A 165 -11.44 4.35 35.37
CA GLY A 165 -12.29 5.35 34.76
C GLY A 165 -13.37 4.78 33.85
N SER A 166 -14.15 5.65 33.24
CA SER A 166 -15.14 5.29 32.24
C SER A 166 -14.63 5.63 30.82
N ILE A 167 -15.03 4.80 29.87
CA ILE A 167 -14.84 5.05 28.44
C ILE A 167 -16.19 5.39 27.84
N ASP A 168 -16.29 6.60 27.28
CA ASP A 168 -17.50 7.10 26.64
C ASP A 168 -17.21 7.54 25.19
N ILE A 169 -18.17 7.36 24.30
CA ILE A 169 -18.14 7.92 22.94
C ILE A 169 -19.14 9.06 22.87
N SER A 170 -18.69 10.22 22.44
CA SER A 170 -19.53 11.40 22.26
C SER A 170 -19.61 11.76 20.78
N PHE A 171 -20.82 11.95 20.27
CA PHE A 171 -21.08 12.50 18.94
C PHE A 171 -21.70 13.90 19.08
N THR A 172 -21.02 14.91 18.55
CA THR A 172 -21.48 16.31 18.54
C THR A 172 -21.92 16.67 17.12
N PRO A 173 -23.21 16.98 16.88
CA PRO A 173 -23.68 17.41 15.58
C PRO A 173 -23.05 18.73 15.13
N ALA A 174 -22.60 18.82 13.90
CA ALA A 174 -22.07 20.07 13.34
C ALA A 174 -23.12 21.19 13.23
N SER A 175 -24.41 20.86 13.30
CA SER A 175 -25.54 21.79 13.33
C SER A 175 -25.70 22.52 14.67
N GLY A 176 -24.90 22.22 15.70
CA GLY A 176 -24.96 22.85 17.02
C GLY A 176 -26.00 22.25 17.98
N GLY A 177 -26.46 21.01 17.73
CA GLY A 177 -27.30 20.25 18.64
C GLY A 177 -26.54 19.72 19.87
N GLU A 178 -27.27 19.26 20.90
CA GLU A 178 -26.70 18.65 22.09
C GLU A 178 -25.91 17.37 21.71
N PRO A 179 -24.73 17.14 22.32
CA PRO A 179 -23.96 15.94 22.13
C PRO A 179 -24.72 14.69 22.58
N THR A 180 -24.68 13.64 21.80
CA THR A 180 -25.10 12.29 22.21
C THR A 180 -23.92 11.57 22.81
N VAL A 181 -24.00 11.16 24.08
CA VAL A 181 -22.96 10.41 24.77
C VAL A 181 -23.42 8.97 24.98
N GLN A 182 -22.57 8.02 24.61
CA GLN A 182 -22.79 6.61 24.83
C GLN A 182 -21.69 6.05 25.72
N HIS A 183 -22.08 5.54 26.87
CA HIS A 183 -21.18 4.81 27.77
C HIS A 183 -20.79 3.47 27.13
N ILE A 184 -19.50 3.13 27.13
CA ILE A 184 -18.96 1.90 26.56
C ILE A 184 -18.59 0.92 27.67
N ALA A 185 -17.75 1.34 28.62
CA ALA A 185 -17.28 0.48 29.70
C ALA A 185 -16.67 1.27 30.85
N ASP A 186 -16.71 0.67 32.05
CA ASP A 186 -15.82 1.02 33.15
C ASP A 186 -14.60 0.10 33.13
N VAL A 187 -13.41 0.68 33.25
CA VAL A 187 -12.15 -0.06 33.19
C VAL A 187 -11.23 0.36 34.34
N ASP A 188 -10.45 -0.57 34.87
CA ASP A 188 -9.45 -0.24 35.89
C ASP A 188 -8.14 0.24 35.23
N ALA A 189 -7.64 -0.51 34.25
CA ALA A 189 -6.52 -0.17 33.42
C ALA A 189 -6.57 -1.00 32.13
N GLY A 190 -5.99 -0.51 31.05
CA GLY A 190 -6.00 -1.26 29.78
C GLY A 190 -5.79 -0.38 28.56
N VAL A 191 -6.45 -0.74 27.49
CA VAL A 191 -6.40 0.00 26.22
C VAL A 191 -7.81 0.17 25.67
N TYR A 192 -8.03 1.25 24.93
CA TYR A 192 -9.24 1.40 24.14
C TYR A 192 -8.92 1.83 22.71
N LEU A 193 -9.86 1.55 21.81
CA LEU A 193 -9.75 1.81 20.39
C LEU A 193 -11.05 2.43 19.88
N GLY A 194 -10.98 3.61 19.29
CA GLY A 194 -12.08 4.27 18.60
C GLY A 194 -11.95 4.07 17.08
N MET A 195 -13.00 3.56 16.45
CA MET A 195 -13.09 3.39 14.99
C MET A 195 -14.34 4.05 14.44
N PHE A 196 -14.30 4.47 13.19
CA PHE A 196 -15.46 5.03 12.51
C PHE A 196 -15.43 4.66 11.02
N ASN A 197 -16.58 4.82 10.36
CA ASN A 197 -16.67 4.72 8.91
C ASN A 197 -17.70 5.72 8.39
N THR A 198 -17.74 5.89 7.07
CA THR A 198 -18.71 6.78 6.41
C THR A 198 -19.55 6.00 5.41
N HIS A 199 -20.81 6.40 5.24
CA HIS A 199 -21.70 5.79 4.22
C HIS A 199 -21.07 5.78 2.85
N LYS A 200 -20.45 6.91 2.43
CA LYS A 200 -19.75 7.02 1.15
C LYS A 200 -18.66 5.96 0.97
N SER A 201 -17.86 5.73 2.01
CA SER A 201 -16.76 4.77 1.95
C SER A 201 -17.28 3.33 1.92
N VAL A 202 -18.29 3.01 2.73
CA VAL A 202 -18.93 1.68 2.75
C VAL A 202 -19.59 1.38 1.40
N GLU A 203 -20.31 2.34 0.82
CA GLU A 203 -20.94 2.19 -0.49
C GLU A 203 -19.90 1.98 -1.60
N ALA A 204 -18.82 2.75 -1.60
CA ALA A 204 -17.74 2.61 -2.58
C ALA A 204 -17.07 1.22 -2.48
N PHE A 205 -16.83 0.73 -1.26
CA PHE A 205 -16.32 -0.61 -1.01
C PHE A 205 -17.27 -1.70 -1.54
N ALA A 206 -18.57 -1.60 -1.23
CA ALA A 206 -19.57 -2.53 -1.71
C ALA A 206 -19.62 -2.56 -3.25
N ARG A 207 -19.68 -1.41 -3.91
CA ARG A 207 -19.66 -1.30 -5.38
C ARG A 207 -18.41 -1.94 -5.98
N ALA A 208 -17.24 -1.71 -5.38
CA ALA A 208 -15.98 -2.30 -5.84
C ALA A 208 -16.02 -3.83 -5.71
N CYS A 209 -16.50 -4.37 -4.59
CA CYS A 209 -16.58 -5.82 -4.36
C CYS A 209 -17.57 -6.48 -5.31
N PHE A 210 -18.78 -5.95 -5.46
CA PHE A 210 -19.76 -6.50 -6.40
C PHE A 210 -19.29 -6.39 -7.85
N GLY A 211 -18.72 -5.26 -8.25
CA GLY A 211 -18.17 -5.09 -9.59
C GLY A 211 -17.03 -6.06 -9.90
N TYR A 212 -16.14 -6.29 -8.92
CA TYR A 212 -15.06 -7.26 -9.05
C TYR A 212 -15.61 -8.69 -9.20
N ALA A 213 -16.53 -9.09 -8.33
CA ALA A 213 -17.14 -10.42 -8.37
C ALA A 213 -17.87 -10.69 -9.70
N LEU A 214 -18.63 -9.70 -10.20
CA LEU A 214 -19.31 -9.80 -11.50
C LEU A 214 -18.30 -9.94 -12.65
N ASN A 215 -17.22 -9.15 -12.68
CA ASN A 215 -16.21 -9.23 -13.72
C ASN A 215 -15.47 -10.59 -13.73
N ARG A 216 -15.35 -11.22 -12.58
CA ARG A 216 -14.73 -12.55 -12.43
C ARG A 216 -15.72 -13.71 -12.54
N ASN A 217 -17.02 -13.42 -12.53
CA ASN A 217 -18.08 -14.42 -12.43
C ASN A 217 -17.90 -15.33 -11.19
N PHE A 218 -17.59 -14.71 -10.07
CA PHE A 218 -17.37 -15.38 -8.79
C PHE A 218 -18.49 -15.02 -7.80
N PRO A 219 -18.86 -15.93 -6.89
CA PRO A 219 -19.74 -15.59 -5.78
C PRO A 219 -19.04 -14.62 -4.83
N LEU A 220 -19.83 -13.81 -4.13
CA LEU A 220 -19.38 -12.88 -3.11
C LEU A 220 -20.02 -13.25 -1.78
#